data_9c87636593c246a97df705e9567c7f87
#
_entry.id   9c87636593c246a97df705e9567c7f87
#
_cell.length_a   1.000
_cell.length_b   1.000
_cell.length_c   1.000
_cell.angle_alpha   90.00
_cell.angle_beta   90.00
_cell.angle_gamma   90.00
#
_symmetry.space_group_name_H-M   'P 1'
#
loop_
_entity.id
_entity.type
_entity.pdbx_description
1 polymer ?
#
loop_
_entity_poly.entity_id
_entity_poly.type
_entity_poly.pdbx_seq_one_letter_code
_entity_poly.pdbx_strand_id
1 'polypeptide(L)'
;IISFDPDDRSECGLTGEKAQKLCLDLAKKIFPGYQVLIVTHTDGHNGSGNIHTHIVINSVRKEAVRRQSYMDKPHEEIAGYKHRSTNKFLNYFKKEIMDMCIQEGLHQVDLLSPAETKITQAEYMAQKSGQKKLEETNKKIIADGLKPTATMFQTQKQELRNAIEECSSHSKNFQEFQSLLLEKYQISVIEERGRYRYLHPDRDKRITEKALGTQYGKEH
;
A
#
# COMPACT_ATOMS: atom_id res chain seq x y z
N ILE A 1 -9.46 -5.18 6.94
CA ILE A 1 -8.59 -6.15 7.61
C ILE A 1 -7.51 -5.37 8.34
N ILE A 2 -7.23 -5.74 9.59
CA ILE A 2 -6.08 -5.28 10.36
C ILE A 2 -5.16 -6.49 10.50
N SER A 3 -3.93 -6.36 10.02
CA SER A 3 -2.90 -7.40 10.11
C SER A 3 -1.83 -6.91 11.07
N PHE A 4 -1.53 -7.68 12.07
CA PHE A 4 -0.48 -7.39 13.05
C PHE A 4 0.86 -7.90 12.56
N ASP A 5 1.94 -7.37 13.09
CA ASP A 5 3.28 -7.86 12.78
C ASP A 5 3.44 -9.31 13.27
N PRO A 6 4.09 -10.21 12.51
CA PRO A 6 4.38 -11.57 12.98
C PRO A 6 5.12 -11.59 14.32
N ASP A 7 6.02 -10.63 14.54
CA ASP A 7 6.83 -10.56 15.76
C ASP A 7 6.03 -10.09 16.99
N ASP A 8 4.85 -9.48 16.82
CA ASP A 8 3.97 -9.13 17.94
C ASP A 8 3.58 -10.33 18.80
N ARG A 9 3.51 -11.54 18.22
CA ARG A 9 3.22 -12.77 18.94
C ARG A 9 4.36 -13.14 19.90
N SER A 10 5.59 -13.10 19.43
CA SER A 10 6.78 -13.52 20.17
C SER A 10 7.32 -12.44 21.08
N GLU A 11 7.32 -11.20 20.64
CA GLU A 11 7.96 -10.08 21.35
C GLU A 11 6.97 -9.30 22.24
N CYS A 12 5.71 -9.14 21.79
CA CYS A 12 4.70 -8.34 22.49
C CYS A 12 3.61 -9.19 23.16
N GLY A 13 3.68 -10.53 23.05
CA GLY A 13 2.71 -11.44 23.66
C GLY A 13 1.30 -11.28 23.09
N LEU A 14 1.17 -10.90 21.82
CA LEU A 14 -0.12 -10.78 21.15
C LEU A 14 -0.72 -12.18 20.92
N THR A 15 -1.93 -12.39 21.42
CA THR A 15 -2.73 -13.61 21.18
C THR A 15 -3.91 -13.30 20.26
N GLY A 16 -4.50 -14.34 19.67
CA GLY A 16 -5.72 -14.17 18.87
C GLY A 16 -6.87 -13.55 19.68
N GLU A 17 -7.00 -13.91 20.96
CA GLU A 17 -8.02 -13.35 21.86
C GLU A 17 -7.76 -11.86 22.16
N LYS A 18 -6.50 -11.48 22.42
CA LYS A 18 -6.12 -10.09 22.63
C LYS A 18 -6.38 -9.26 21.36
N ALA A 19 -5.98 -9.75 20.20
CA ALA A 19 -6.25 -9.09 18.90
C ALA A 19 -7.76 -8.94 18.63
N GLN A 20 -8.56 -9.98 18.91
CA GLN A 20 -10.02 -9.94 18.79
C GLN A 20 -10.61 -8.83 19.67
N LYS A 21 -10.18 -8.74 20.93
CA LYS A 21 -10.66 -7.72 21.87
C LYS A 21 -10.29 -6.32 21.42
N LEU A 22 -9.02 -6.09 21.04
CA LEU A 22 -8.54 -4.80 20.56
C LEU A 22 -9.32 -4.33 19.32
N CYS A 23 -9.53 -5.21 18.35
CA CYS A 23 -10.29 -4.89 17.16
C CYS A 23 -11.78 -4.69 17.43
N LEU A 24 -12.36 -5.37 18.44
CA LEU A 24 -13.73 -5.13 18.88
C LEU A 24 -13.90 -3.73 19.48
N ASP A 25 -12.98 -3.32 20.35
CA ASP A 25 -13.01 -2.00 21.00
C ASP A 25 -12.75 -0.88 19.98
N LEU A 26 -11.80 -1.09 19.07
CA LEU A 26 -11.55 -0.20 17.94
C LEU A 26 -12.79 -0.06 17.05
N ALA A 27 -13.46 -1.17 16.70
CA ALA A 27 -14.64 -1.14 15.84
C ALA A 27 -15.81 -0.40 16.50
N LYS A 28 -16.05 -0.55 17.81
CA LYS A 28 -17.04 0.23 18.55
C LYS A 28 -16.76 1.73 18.48
N LYS A 29 -15.49 2.13 18.55
CA LYS A 29 -15.07 3.53 18.48
C LYS A 29 -15.23 4.12 17.08
N ILE A 30 -14.88 3.36 16.03
CA ILE A 30 -14.81 3.85 14.66
C ILE A 30 -16.14 3.69 13.90
N PHE A 31 -16.89 2.64 14.20
CA PHE A 31 -18.17 2.33 13.56
C PHE A 31 -19.36 2.40 14.52
N PRO A 32 -19.52 3.51 15.30
CA PRO A 32 -20.61 3.59 16.23
C PRO A 32 -21.96 3.54 15.51
N GLY A 33 -22.91 2.78 16.07
CA GLY A 33 -24.25 2.60 15.50
C GLY A 33 -24.34 1.68 14.28
N TYR A 34 -23.23 1.04 13.85
CA TYR A 34 -23.25 -0.02 12.84
C TYR A 34 -23.30 -1.40 13.49
N GLN A 35 -23.89 -2.36 12.77
CA GLN A 35 -23.68 -3.77 13.07
C GLN A 35 -22.31 -4.17 12.55
N VAL A 36 -21.55 -4.84 13.39
CA VAL A 36 -20.16 -5.23 13.09
C VAL A 36 -19.99 -6.72 13.38
N LEU A 37 -19.36 -7.43 12.45
CA LEU A 37 -18.84 -8.78 12.65
C LEU A 37 -17.32 -8.71 12.66
N ILE A 38 -16.70 -9.32 13.68
CA ILE A 38 -15.25 -9.33 13.84
C ILE A 38 -14.78 -10.76 13.96
N VAL A 39 -13.83 -11.15 13.13
CA VAL A 39 -13.26 -12.50 13.08
C VAL A 39 -11.75 -12.38 13.03
N THR A 40 -11.07 -13.02 13.98
CA THR A 40 -9.60 -13.05 14.05
C THR A 40 -9.09 -14.42 13.62
N HIS A 41 -8.09 -14.42 12.76
CA HIS A 41 -7.33 -15.57 12.31
C HIS A 41 -5.92 -15.52 12.89
N THR A 42 -5.38 -16.68 13.25
CA THR A 42 -4.06 -16.80 13.91
C THR A 42 -3.05 -17.58 13.08
N ASP A 43 -3.46 -18.05 11.91
CA ASP A 43 -2.69 -18.95 11.05
C ASP A 43 -1.92 -18.25 9.93
N GLY A 44 -2.25 -16.99 9.63
CA GLY A 44 -1.64 -16.20 8.55
C GLY A 44 -1.74 -16.89 7.19
N HIS A 45 -2.16 -16.18 6.18
CA HIS A 45 -2.17 -16.73 4.82
C HIS A 45 -0.72 -16.95 4.35
N ASN A 46 -0.41 -18.08 3.74
CA ASN A 46 0.93 -18.50 3.27
C ASN A 46 1.95 -18.86 4.38
N GLY A 47 1.50 -19.29 5.55
CA GLY A 47 2.41 -19.75 6.61
C GLY A 47 3.19 -18.61 7.30
N SER A 48 2.81 -17.35 7.12
CA SER A 48 3.43 -16.21 7.81
C SER A 48 3.15 -16.22 9.32
N GLY A 49 2.09 -16.94 9.74
CA GLY A 49 1.72 -17.05 11.16
C GLY A 49 1.22 -15.75 11.80
N ASN A 50 1.07 -14.68 11.03
CA ASN A 50 0.63 -13.39 11.53
C ASN A 50 -0.85 -13.41 11.93
N ILE A 51 -1.16 -12.79 13.05
CA ILE A 51 -2.53 -12.61 13.52
C ILE A 51 -3.16 -11.50 12.68
N HIS A 52 -4.36 -11.74 12.18
CA HIS A 52 -5.10 -10.72 11.44
C HIS A 52 -6.59 -10.79 11.73
N THR A 53 -7.23 -9.62 11.77
CA THR A 53 -8.64 -9.48 12.13
C THR A 53 -9.43 -8.86 10.99
N HIS A 54 -10.50 -9.53 10.60
CA HIS A 54 -11.49 -9.03 9.66
C HIS A 54 -12.57 -8.26 10.42
N ILE A 55 -12.83 -7.03 10.00
CA ILE A 55 -13.93 -6.20 10.49
C ILE A 55 -14.90 -6.02 9.31
N VAL A 56 -16.08 -6.59 9.43
CA VAL A 56 -17.16 -6.47 8.44
C VAL A 56 -18.26 -5.64 9.05
N ILE A 57 -18.65 -4.55 8.39
CA ILE A 57 -19.73 -3.67 8.84
C ILE A 57 -20.94 -3.78 7.92
N ASN A 58 -22.14 -3.63 8.46
CA ASN A 58 -23.31 -3.37 7.65
C ASN A 58 -23.13 -2.00 6.95
N SER A 59 -23.48 -1.90 5.69
CA SER A 59 -23.30 -0.66 4.91
C SER A 59 -24.16 0.51 5.41
N VAL A 60 -25.20 0.24 6.15
CA VAL A 60 -26.17 1.21 6.66
C VAL A 60 -26.11 1.29 8.19
N ARG A 61 -26.08 2.50 8.73
CA ARG A 61 -26.11 2.76 10.18
C ARG A 61 -27.45 2.32 10.75
N LYS A 62 -27.43 1.48 11.78
CA LYS A 62 -28.64 0.96 12.44
C LYS A 62 -29.21 1.95 13.46
N GLU A 63 -28.34 2.63 14.22
CA GLU A 63 -28.71 3.51 15.30
C GLU A 63 -28.08 4.88 15.12
N ALA A 64 -28.84 5.95 15.43
CA ALA A 64 -28.29 7.30 15.44
C ALA A 64 -27.21 7.44 16.52
N VAL A 65 -26.17 8.21 16.24
CA VAL A 65 -25.02 8.40 17.14
C VAL A 65 -24.66 9.88 17.23
N ARG A 66 -23.83 10.23 18.22
CA ARG A 66 -23.22 11.56 18.26
C ARG A 66 -22.31 11.74 17.04
N ARG A 67 -22.40 12.93 16.41
CA ARG A 67 -21.55 13.27 15.28
C ARG A 67 -20.06 13.14 15.60
N GLN A 68 -19.33 12.44 14.73
CA GLN A 68 -17.89 12.22 14.86
C GLN A 68 -17.11 13.25 14.03
N SER A 69 -15.84 13.47 14.38
CA SER A 69 -14.97 14.45 13.74
C SER A 69 -14.71 14.17 12.23
N TYR A 70 -14.78 12.91 11.83
CA TYR A 70 -14.59 12.49 10.44
C TYR A 70 -15.83 12.62 9.56
N MET A 71 -16.99 12.88 10.13
CA MET A 71 -18.25 13.06 9.40
C MET A 71 -18.27 14.44 8.76
N ASP A 72 -18.20 14.52 7.45
CA ASP A 72 -18.10 15.77 6.68
C ASP A 72 -19.41 16.17 5.99
N LYS A 73 -20.38 15.26 5.89
CA LYS A 73 -21.70 15.54 5.29
C LYS A 73 -22.78 15.62 6.33
N PRO A 74 -23.85 16.42 6.06
CA PRO A 74 -25.06 16.42 6.91
C PRO A 74 -25.64 15.01 7.03
N HIS A 75 -26.20 14.71 8.17
CA HIS A 75 -26.95 13.47 8.44
C HIS A 75 -26.13 12.17 8.47
N GLU A 76 -24.80 12.23 8.46
CA GLU A 76 -23.97 11.02 8.58
C GLU A 76 -24.15 10.31 9.93
N GLU A 77 -24.60 11.02 10.96
CA GLU A 77 -24.84 10.54 12.32
C GLU A 77 -26.20 9.83 12.51
N ILE A 78 -27.15 9.96 11.56
CA ILE A 78 -28.49 9.40 11.74
C ILE A 78 -28.60 7.93 11.31
N ALA A 79 -29.57 7.22 11.87
CA ALA A 79 -29.92 5.88 11.42
C ALA A 79 -30.39 5.88 9.96
N GLY A 80 -30.10 4.79 9.23
CA GLY A 80 -30.41 4.68 7.80
C GLY A 80 -29.36 5.28 6.87
N TYR A 81 -28.38 6.00 7.39
CA TYR A 81 -27.33 6.60 6.57
C TYR A 81 -26.27 5.58 6.14
N LYS A 82 -25.91 5.62 4.86
CA LYS A 82 -24.90 4.71 4.30
C LYS A 82 -23.48 5.14 4.71
N HIS A 83 -22.66 4.19 5.12
CA HIS A 83 -21.25 4.44 5.43
C HIS A 83 -20.49 5.03 4.24
N ARG A 84 -19.63 6.01 4.54
CA ARG A 84 -18.78 6.67 3.54
C ARG A 84 -17.31 6.54 3.92
N SER A 85 -16.55 5.90 3.06
CA SER A 85 -15.08 5.81 3.18
C SER A 85 -14.43 7.04 2.52
N THR A 86 -14.42 8.18 3.22
CA THR A 86 -13.75 9.40 2.76
C THR A 86 -12.27 9.38 3.18
N ASN A 87 -11.43 10.23 2.57
CA ASN A 87 -10.04 10.39 3.02
C ASN A 87 -9.96 10.84 4.49
N LYS A 88 -10.89 11.69 4.93
CA LYS A 88 -10.97 12.14 6.31
C LYS A 88 -11.25 10.97 7.27
N PHE A 89 -12.21 10.10 6.92
CA PHE A 89 -12.48 8.88 7.66
C PHE A 89 -11.28 7.93 7.66
N LEU A 90 -10.66 7.70 6.50
CA LEU A 90 -9.50 6.80 6.38
C LEU A 90 -8.31 7.28 7.20
N ASN A 91 -8.03 8.58 7.22
CA ASN A 91 -6.96 9.15 8.05
C ASN A 91 -7.29 9.02 9.54
N TYR A 92 -8.54 9.26 9.94
CA TYR A 92 -8.98 9.03 11.32
C TYR A 92 -8.81 7.55 11.70
N PHE A 93 -9.26 6.62 10.85
CA PHE A 93 -9.14 5.18 11.08
C PHE A 93 -7.68 4.73 11.23
N LYS A 94 -6.79 5.18 10.33
CA LYS A 94 -5.36 4.89 10.40
C LYS A 94 -4.75 5.39 11.70
N LYS A 95 -5.07 6.63 12.09
CA LYS A 95 -4.58 7.22 13.34
C LYS A 95 -5.01 6.39 14.56
N GLU A 96 -6.27 5.99 14.62
CA GLU A 96 -6.78 5.18 15.73
C GLU A 96 -6.13 3.79 15.81
N ILE A 97 -5.77 3.18 14.66
CA ILE A 97 -5.00 1.92 14.64
C ILE A 97 -3.59 2.16 15.21
N MET A 98 -2.90 3.22 14.76
CA MET A 98 -1.56 3.54 15.25
C MET A 98 -1.58 3.83 16.76
N ASP A 99 -2.53 4.64 17.22
CA ASP A 99 -2.69 4.95 18.65
C ASP A 99 -2.94 3.68 19.48
N MET A 100 -3.76 2.76 18.98
CA MET A 100 -4.01 1.45 19.61
C MET A 100 -2.70 0.61 19.69
N CYS A 101 -1.94 0.52 18.61
CA CYS A 101 -0.68 -0.23 18.59
C CYS A 101 0.34 0.37 19.57
N ILE A 102 0.46 1.70 19.63
CA ILE A 102 1.34 2.39 20.58
C ILE A 102 0.94 2.07 22.02
N GLN A 103 -0.34 2.17 22.35
CA GLN A 103 -0.86 1.93 23.71
C GLN A 103 -0.63 0.49 24.18
N GLU A 104 -0.65 -0.45 23.26
CA GLU A 104 -0.47 -1.88 23.53
C GLU A 104 0.98 -2.37 23.38
N GLY A 105 1.92 -1.46 23.02
CA GLY A 105 3.32 -1.78 22.81
C GLY A 105 3.55 -2.71 21.61
N LEU A 106 2.68 -2.66 20.60
CA LEU A 106 2.77 -3.47 19.38
C LEU A 106 3.61 -2.77 18.32
N HIS A 107 4.22 -3.55 17.44
CA HIS A 107 4.90 -3.04 16.25
C HIS A 107 3.91 -2.30 15.34
N GLN A 108 4.37 -1.24 14.73
CA GLN A 108 3.54 -0.49 13.81
C GLN A 108 4.37 0.13 12.67
N VAL A 109 3.69 0.42 11.58
CA VAL A 109 4.20 1.22 10.47
C VAL A 109 3.46 2.56 10.44
N ASP A 110 4.12 3.61 9.95
CA ASP A 110 3.45 4.88 9.72
C ASP A 110 2.45 4.76 8.56
N LEU A 111 1.15 4.76 8.91
CA LEU A 111 0.07 4.65 7.95
C LEU A 111 -0.37 6.01 7.37
N LEU A 112 0.12 7.12 7.93
CA LEU A 112 -0.31 8.48 7.56
C LEU A 112 0.64 9.14 6.60
N SER A 113 1.94 8.91 6.76
CA SER A 113 2.96 9.44 5.84
C SER A 113 2.88 8.77 4.47
N PRO A 114 3.13 9.53 3.42
CA PRO A 114 3.24 8.96 2.08
C PRO A 114 4.46 8.02 2.00
N ALA A 115 4.30 6.89 1.33
CA ALA A 115 5.39 5.94 1.15
C ALA A 115 6.51 6.53 0.28
N GLU A 116 7.76 6.35 0.69
CA GLU A 116 8.95 6.71 -0.09
C GLU A 116 8.95 5.96 -1.44
N THR A 117 8.79 4.65 -1.39
CA THR A 117 8.54 3.81 -2.57
C THR A 117 7.12 3.26 -2.50
N LYS A 118 6.31 3.59 -3.50
CA LYS A 118 4.89 3.20 -3.52
C LYS A 118 4.67 2.01 -4.44
N ILE A 119 4.39 0.85 -3.85
CA ILE A 119 3.98 -0.37 -4.56
C ILE A 119 2.49 -0.61 -4.29
N THR A 120 1.67 -0.59 -5.33
CA THR A 120 0.24 -0.89 -5.21
C THR A 120 -0.01 -2.39 -5.24
N GLN A 121 -1.15 -2.85 -4.68
CA GLN A 121 -1.57 -4.25 -4.74
C GLN A 121 -1.60 -4.77 -6.20
N ALA A 122 -2.10 -3.97 -7.12
CA ALA A 122 -2.13 -4.35 -8.55
C ALA A 122 -0.72 -4.53 -9.12
N GLU A 123 0.23 -3.67 -8.75
CA GLU A 123 1.63 -3.79 -9.17
C GLU A 123 2.30 -5.03 -8.58
N TYR A 124 2.08 -5.29 -7.29
CA TYR A 124 2.57 -6.51 -6.62
C TYR A 124 2.04 -7.78 -7.31
N MET A 125 0.75 -7.83 -7.60
CA MET A 125 0.15 -8.98 -8.29
C MET A 125 0.65 -9.13 -9.73
N ALA A 126 0.88 -8.02 -10.44
CA ALA A 126 1.48 -8.04 -11.77
C ALA A 126 2.91 -8.58 -11.76
N GLN A 127 3.73 -8.16 -10.78
CA GLN A 127 5.09 -8.68 -10.59
C GLN A 127 5.08 -10.18 -10.30
N LYS A 128 4.24 -10.64 -9.37
CA LYS A 128 4.12 -12.06 -9.02
C LYS A 128 3.70 -12.92 -10.23
N SER A 129 2.69 -12.45 -10.97
CA SER A 129 2.23 -13.14 -12.18
C SER A 129 3.28 -13.14 -13.30
N GLY A 130 3.97 -12.01 -13.49
CA GLY A 130 5.05 -11.88 -14.46
C GLY A 130 6.24 -12.80 -14.13
N GLN A 131 6.63 -12.83 -12.84
CA GLN A 131 7.70 -13.71 -12.38
C GLN A 131 7.38 -15.19 -12.64
N LYS A 132 6.16 -15.63 -12.32
CA LYS A 132 5.73 -17.00 -12.59
C LYS A 132 5.83 -17.37 -14.08
N LYS A 133 5.37 -16.48 -14.97
CA LYS A 133 5.46 -16.69 -16.42
C LYS A 133 6.91 -16.76 -16.90
N LEU A 134 7.77 -15.87 -16.37
CA LEU A 134 9.20 -15.87 -16.69
C LEU A 134 9.87 -17.18 -16.26
N GLU A 135 9.57 -17.68 -15.06
CA GLU A 135 10.09 -18.96 -14.55
C GLU A 135 9.64 -20.15 -15.41
N GLU A 136 8.37 -20.17 -15.85
CA GLU A 136 7.86 -21.19 -16.76
C GLU A 136 8.58 -21.15 -18.13
N THR A 137 8.84 -19.94 -18.64
CA THR A 137 9.60 -19.74 -19.89
C THR A 137 11.05 -20.18 -19.70
N ASN A 138 11.69 -19.78 -18.61
CA ASN A 138 13.09 -20.12 -18.31
C ASN A 138 13.28 -21.63 -18.14
N LYS A 139 12.31 -22.34 -17.55
CA LYS A 139 12.35 -23.83 -17.48
C LYS A 139 12.40 -24.47 -18.86
N LYS A 140 11.68 -23.92 -19.84
CA LYS A 140 11.71 -24.42 -21.22
C LYS A 140 13.08 -24.13 -21.89
N ILE A 141 13.58 -22.88 -21.73
CA ILE A 141 14.89 -22.46 -22.26
C ILE A 141 16.01 -23.36 -21.72
N ILE A 142 15.97 -23.67 -20.41
CA ILE A 142 16.95 -24.55 -19.76
C ILE A 142 16.82 -26.00 -20.28
N ALA A 143 15.59 -26.50 -20.46
CA ALA A 143 15.33 -27.82 -21.00
C ALA A 143 15.87 -27.99 -22.44
N ASP A 144 15.87 -26.89 -23.22
CA ASP A 144 16.44 -26.82 -24.55
C ASP A 144 18.00 -26.63 -24.56
N GLY A 145 18.63 -26.67 -23.36
CA GLY A 145 20.10 -26.53 -23.21
C GLY A 145 20.60 -25.09 -23.31
N LEU A 146 19.71 -24.09 -23.28
CA LEU A 146 20.04 -22.67 -23.37
C LEU A 146 20.07 -22.01 -21.99
N LYS A 147 20.77 -20.88 -21.88
CA LYS A 147 20.78 -20.07 -20.66
C LYS A 147 19.72 -18.95 -20.74
N PRO A 148 18.87 -18.77 -19.72
CA PRO A 148 17.95 -17.63 -19.65
C PRO A 148 18.72 -16.31 -19.62
N THR A 149 18.21 -15.30 -20.32
CA THR A 149 18.77 -13.94 -20.35
C THR A 149 18.27 -13.10 -19.16
N ALA A 150 17.08 -13.41 -18.63
CA ALA A 150 16.50 -12.73 -17.48
C ALA A 150 15.97 -13.76 -16.49
N THR A 151 16.22 -13.56 -15.20
CA THR A 151 15.73 -14.42 -14.11
C THR A 151 14.73 -13.72 -13.20
N MET A 152 14.67 -12.39 -13.27
CA MET A 152 13.79 -11.56 -12.46
C MET A 152 12.90 -10.71 -13.35
N PHE A 153 11.58 -10.81 -13.13
CA PHE A 153 10.60 -9.99 -13.82
C PHE A 153 10.48 -8.63 -13.10
N GLN A 154 10.54 -7.57 -13.87
CA GLN A 154 10.31 -6.20 -13.36
C GLN A 154 9.04 -5.62 -14.00
N THR A 155 8.27 -4.88 -13.20
CA THR A 155 7.16 -4.09 -13.72
C THR A 155 7.71 -2.80 -14.32
N GLN A 156 7.02 -2.20 -15.29
CA GLN A 156 7.42 -0.91 -15.88
C GLN A 156 7.61 0.20 -14.83
N LYS A 157 6.88 0.16 -13.72
CA LYS A 157 7.10 1.11 -12.62
C LYS A 157 8.39 0.81 -11.86
N GLN A 158 8.74 -0.48 -11.69
CA GLN A 158 10.00 -0.84 -11.07
C GLN A 158 11.18 -0.47 -11.95
N GLU A 159 11.07 -0.69 -13.27
CA GLU A 159 12.06 -0.23 -14.25
C GLU A 159 12.24 1.29 -14.20
N LEU A 160 11.14 2.06 -14.10
CA LEU A 160 11.21 3.51 -13.92
C LEU A 160 11.93 3.89 -12.63
N ARG A 161 11.62 3.24 -11.49
CA ARG A 161 12.29 3.53 -10.22
C ARG A 161 13.79 3.29 -10.31
N ASN A 162 14.19 2.15 -10.82
CA ASN A 162 15.60 1.78 -10.97
C ASN A 162 16.35 2.77 -11.88
N ALA A 163 15.74 3.14 -13.03
CA ALA A 163 16.31 4.11 -13.95
C ALA A 163 16.44 5.52 -13.31
N ILE A 164 15.42 5.95 -12.56
CA ILE A 164 15.44 7.25 -11.87
C ILE A 164 16.54 7.26 -10.78
N GLU A 165 16.63 6.22 -9.96
CA GLU A 165 17.65 6.10 -8.90
C GLU A 165 19.06 6.13 -9.49
N GLU A 166 19.29 5.37 -10.57
CA GLU A 166 20.59 5.34 -11.23
C GLU A 166 20.94 6.70 -11.86
N CYS A 167 20.02 7.29 -12.65
CA CYS A 167 20.29 8.55 -13.33
C CYS A 167 20.42 9.73 -12.35
N SER A 168 19.62 9.75 -11.27
CA SER A 168 19.71 10.81 -10.27
C SER A 168 21.05 10.80 -9.53
N SER A 169 21.61 9.62 -9.25
CA SER A 169 22.91 9.50 -8.58
C SER A 169 24.08 9.97 -9.47
N HIS A 170 23.90 10.05 -10.79
CA HIS A 170 24.93 10.43 -11.76
C HIS A 170 24.70 11.81 -12.40
N SER A 171 23.63 12.52 -12.03
CA SER A 171 23.30 13.84 -12.57
C SER A 171 23.48 14.94 -11.53
N LYS A 172 23.90 16.12 -11.99
CA LYS A 172 24.10 17.32 -11.14
C LYS A 172 22.95 18.31 -11.21
N ASN A 173 22.10 18.18 -12.21
CA ASN A 173 20.97 19.05 -12.44
C ASN A 173 19.89 18.34 -13.27
N PHE A 174 18.69 18.94 -13.34
CA PHE A 174 17.54 18.34 -14.02
C PHE A 174 17.77 18.11 -15.52
N GLN A 175 18.51 18.96 -16.20
CA GLN A 175 18.75 18.80 -17.64
C GLN A 175 19.65 17.58 -17.91
N GLU A 176 20.69 17.41 -17.11
CA GLU A 176 21.57 16.24 -17.18
C GLU A 176 20.81 14.96 -16.84
N PHE A 177 19.99 14.99 -15.78
CA PHE A 177 19.10 13.89 -15.41
C PHE A 177 18.14 13.50 -16.55
N GLN A 178 17.51 14.50 -17.18
CA GLN A 178 16.59 14.29 -18.29
C GLN A 178 17.31 13.66 -19.51
N SER A 179 18.51 14.13 -19.83
CA SER A 179 19.32 13.59 -20.92
C SER A 179 19.74 12.15 -20.65
N LEU A 180 20.24 11.86 -19.45
CA LEU A 180 20.64 10.48 -19.05
C LEU A 180 19.48 9.48 -19.08
N LEU A 181 18.31 9.87 -18.58
CA LEU A 181 17.11 9.03 -18.65
C LEU A 181 16.70 8.73 -20.09
N LEU A 182 16.78 9.73 -20.97
CA LEU A 182 16.40 9.57 -22.37
C LEU A 182 17.43 8.72 -23.14
N GLU A 183 18.71 9.00 -22.99
CA GLU A 183 19.79 8.30 -23.72
C GLU A 183 19.92 6.84 -23.30
N LYS A 184 19.88 6.57 -21.99
CA LYS A 184 20.15 5.24 -21.46
C LYS A 184 18.93 4.31 -21.43
N TYR A 185 17.77 4.86 -21.12
CA TYR A 185 16.53 4.10 -20.88
C TYR A 185 15.38 4.46 -21.82
N GLN A 186 15.54 5.44 -22.71
CA GLN A 186 14.47 5.98 -23.56
C GLN A 186 13.26 6.48 -22.75
N ILE A 187 13.47 6.83 -21.48
CA ILE A 187 12.46 7.38 -20.59
C ILE A 187 12.47 8.91 -20.72
N SER A 188 11.33 9.49 -21.05
CA SER A 188 11.19 10.94 -21.04
C SER A 188 10.56 11.42 -19.72
N VAL A 189 11.12 12.50 -19.18
CA VAL A 189 10.59 13.18 -17.99
C VAL A 189 10.23 14.61 -18.32
N ILE A 190 9.11 15.10 -17.80
CA ILE A 190 8.69 16.50 -17.86
C ILE A 190 8.30 16.98 -16.47
N GLU A 191 8.49 18.29 -16.26
CA GLU A 191 7.89 18.97 -15.12
C GLU A 191 6.54 19.56 -15.54
N GLU A 192 5.47 19.20 -14.83
CA GLU A 192 4.14 19.75 -15.06
C GLU A 192 3.48 20.05 -13.71
N ARG A 193 3.08 21.31 -13.52
CA ARG A 193 2.46 21.81 -12.27
C ARG A 193 3.30 21.52 -11.02
N GLY A 194 4.63 21.73 -11.15
CA GLY A 194 5.59 21.53 -10.05
C GLY A 194 5.85 20.07 -9.70
N ARG A 195 5.57 19.13 -10.60
CA ARG A 195 5.76 17.68 -10.38
C ARG A 195 6.35 17.01 -11.58
N TYR A 196 7.14 15.96 -11.34
CA TYR A 196 7.69 15.12 -12.40
C TYR A 196 6.67 14.11 -12.91
N ARG A 197 6.69 13.94 -14.24
CA ARG A 197 5.92 12.92 -14.95
C ARG A 197 6.84 12.18 -15.92
N TYR A 198 6.88 10.88 -15.77
CA TYR A 198 7.75 9.98 -16.51
C TYR A 198 6.97 9.21 -17.56
N LEU A 199 7.53 9.07 -18.76
CA LEU A 199 7.00 8.23 -19.82
C LEU A 199 7.96 7.09 -20.09
N HIS A 200 7.52 5.89 -19.77
CA HIS A 200 8.23 4.66 -20.12
C HIS A 200 8.09 4.38 -21.63
N PRO A 201 9.11 3.86 -22.34
CA PRO A 201 9.04 3.62 -23.79
C PRO A 201 7.85 2.74 -24.20
N ASP A 202 7.48 1.75 -23.41
CA ASP A 202 6.34 0.85 -23.69
C ASP A 202 4.99 1.35 -23.18
N ARG A 203 4.82 2.67 -23.01
CA ARG A 203 3.57 3.26 -22.52
C ARG A 203 3.16 4.48 -23.30
N ASP A 204 1.83 4.64 -23.46
CA ASP A 204 1.23 5.83 -24.06
C ASP A 204 0.94 6.93 -23.02
N LYS A 205 0.90 6.58 -21.73
CA LYS A 205 0.53 7.52 -20.66
C LYS A 205 1.66 7.69 -19.65
N ARG A 206 1.92 8.95 -19.29
CA ARG A 206 2.89 9.32 -18.27
C ARG A 206 2.47 8.83 -16.87
N ILE A 207 3.45 8.42 -16.11
CA ILE A 207 3.33 8.05 -14.70
C ILE A 207 3.78 9.26 -13.86
N THR A 208 2.97 9.65 -12.88
CA THR A 208 3.32 10.74 -11.96
C THR A 208 4.29 10.24 -10.89
N GLU A 209 5.18 11.10 -10.41
CA GLU A 209 6.07 10.82 -9.27
C GLU A 209 5.33 10.21 -8.07
N LYS A 210 4.14 10.75 -7.73
CA LYS A 210 3.29 10.22 -6.64
C LYS A 210 2.85 8.77 -6.80
N ALA A 211 2.84 8.27 -8.04
CA ALA A 211 2.49 6.88 -8.31
C ALA A 211 3.69 5.94 -8.14
N LEU A 212 4.90 6.48 -8.08
CA LEU A 212 6.14 5.75 -7.84
C LEU A 212 6.54 5.77 -6.35
N GLY A 213 6.35 6.91 -5.69
CA GLY A 213 6.72 7.18 -4.31
C GLY A 213 7.26 8.60 -4.13
N THR A 214 7.47 9.05 -2.89
CA THR A 214 7.92 10.43 -2.61
C THR A 214 9.36 10.65 -3.04
N GLN A 215 10.22 9.65 -2.94
CA GLN A 215 11.64 9.73 -3.32
C GLN A 215 11.89 9.93 -4.83
N TYR A 216 10.84 9.80 -5.67
CA TYR A 216 10.95 10.00 -7.12
C TYR A 216 10.45 11.38 -7.58
N GLY A 217 10.28 12.29 -6.62
CA GLY A 217 9.81 13.64 -6.85
C GLY A 217 10.96 14.66 -6.96
N LYS A 218 10.57 15.91 -7.20
CA LYS A 218 11.50 17.02 -7.40
C LYS A 218 12.34 17.38 -6.16
N GLU A 219 11.87 17.04 -4.96
CA GLU A 219 12.50 17.41 -3.69
C GLU A 219 13.63 16.43 -3.27
N HIS A 220 13.85 15.38 -4.04
CA HIS A 220 14.87 14.36 -3.86
C HIS A 220 15.77 14.25 -5.09
#